data_9a627430cd4997133ea01abe6e3e5bae
#
_entry.id   9a627430cd4997133ea01abe6e3e5bae
#
_cell.length_a   1.000
_cell.length_b   1.000
_cell.length_c   1.000
_cell.angle_alpha   90.00
_cell.angle_beta   90.00
_cell.angle_gamma   90.00
#
_symmetry.space_group_name_H-M   'P 1'
#
loop_
_entity.id
_entity.type
_entity.pdbx_description
1 polymer ?
#
loop_
_entity_poly.entity_id
_entity_poly.type
_entity_poly.pdbx_seq_one_letter_code
_entity_poly.pdbx_strand_id
1 'polypeptide(L)'
;MKEPFVVASWPSVPIEIVRAAGFRAVFARGASGPTPTADRHLEPRIFPGRLRHLVESALTGRLSHAAHIVIPRTSDTDYKCFLYLREFVRSGVIPTLPPVILFDLLQSGGAEVRAYDAARTRALFDELSSVSGRRPSVDNLKLEIARANQARAAARGLVAFRRSVPRVTGAELFPLLAAFWDLEPERYVAAVKSATSAFAKRSALSGPRVLLAGVPVDGPELHHTIESHGAIVVTEVGPWGSGAPGNDVRVDDDPFLALADKYRADAIGARTPAASLRRHIGQMLDDVDAVVVSLPPEDAVFGWDYPALRDVLHARGLPHVCLRGDQYQTPTPEEHAELDAMVAAAARLQEARHG
;
A
#
# COMPACT_ATOMS: atom_id res chain seq x y z
N MET A 1 -27.67 -5.39 -12.26
CA MET A 1 -26.60 -6.39 -12.05
C MET A 1 -25.46 -5.70 -11.28
N LYS A 2 -24.88 -6.34 -10.26
CA LYS A 2 -23.69 -5.80 -9.62
C LYS A 2 -22.52 -5.84 -10.62
N GLU A 3 -21.71 -4.77 -10.64
CA GLU A 3 -20.54 -4.67 -11.50
C GLU A 3 -19.56 -5.82 -11.18
N PRO A 4 -19.04 -6.55 -12.19
CA PRO A 4 -18.10 -7.64 -11.94
C PRO A 4 -16.77 -7.08 -11.39
N PHE A 5 -16.13 -7.82 -10.49
CA PHE A 5 -14.94 -7.36 -9.81
C PHE A 5 -13.84 -8.43 -9.73
N VAL A 6 -12.63 -7.96 -9.63
CA VAL A 6 -11.40 -8.74 -9.37
C VAL A 6 -10.87 -8.36 -8.00
N VAL A 7 -10.54 -9.37 -7.20
CA VAL A 7 -9.88 -9.17 -5.90
C VAL A 7 -8.39 -9.18 -6.10
N ALA A 8 -7.68 -8.15 -5.62
CA ALA A 8 -6.23 -8.07 -5.60
C ALA A 8 -5.73 -8.08 -4.15
N SER A 9 -4.69 -8.86 -3.85
CA SER A 9 -4.19 -8.94 -2.47
C SER A 9 -3.28 -7.78 -2.07
N TRP A 10 -2.79 -7.00 -3.05
CA TRP A 10 -1.89 -5.86 -2.79
C TRP A 10 -1.87 -4.87 -3.97
N PRO A 11 -1.60 -3.57 -3.74
CA PRO A 11 -1.53 -2.51 -4.78
C PRO A 11 -0.36 -2.60 -5.77
N SER A 12 0.19 -3.77 -6.00
CA SER A 12 1.15 -4.05 -7.08
C SER A 12 0.49 -4.75 -8.28
N VAL A 13 -0.82 -4.89 -8.27
CA VAL A 13 -1.60 -5.34 -9.44
C VAL A 13 -1.98 -4.11 -10.27
N PRO A 14 -1.68 -4.08 -11.58
CA PRO A 14 -2.03 -2.97 -12.45
C PRO A 14 -3.55 -2.77 -12.55
N ILE A 15 -4.07 -1.74 -11.87
CA ILE A 15 -5.51 -1.42 -11.89
C ILE A 15 -6.00 -1.02 -13.29
N GLU A 16 -5.13 -0.48 -14.11
CA GLU A 16 -5.41 -0.13 -15.50
C GLU A 16 -5.80 -1.36 -16.31
N ILE A 17 -5.12 -2.48 -16.10
CA ILE A 17 -5.45 -3.76 -16.73
C ILE A 17 -6.81 -4.27 -16.27
N VAL A 18 -7.06 -4.22 -14.96
CA VAL A 18 -8.33 -4.67 -14.36
C VAL A 18 -9.49 -3.85 -14.93
N ARG A 19 -9.35 -2.51 -14.99
CA ARG A 19 -10.37 -1.61 -15.53
C ARG A 19 -10.54 -1.77 -17.04
N ALA A 20 -9.43 -1.84 -17.79
CA ALA A 20 -9.48 -2.05 -19.24
C ALA A 20 -10.17 -3.37 -19.61
N ALA A 21 -10.01 -4.42 -18.81
CA ALA A 21 -10.75 -5.65 -18.94
C ALA A 21 -12.23 -5.54 -18.54
N GLY A 22 -12.66 -4.41 -17.98
CA GLY A 22 -14.06 -4.14 -17.64
C GLY A 22 -14.47 -4.61 -16.25
N PHE A 23 -13.51 -4.75 -15.35
CA PHE A 23 -13.73 -5.11 -13.95
C PHE A 23 -13.44 -3.95 -13.02
N ARG A 24 -14.11 -3.90 -11.88
CA ARG A 24 -13.72 -3.10 -10.75
C ARG A 24 -12.63 -3.82 -9.95
N ALA A 25 -11.57 -3.13 -9.57
CA ALA A 25 -10.60 -3.68 -8.64
C ALA A 25 -11.13 -3.56 -7.19
N VAL A 26 -10.92 -4.60 -6.40
CA VAL A 26 -11.18 -4.64 -4.96
C VAL A 26 -9.92 -5.13 -4.28
N PHE A 27 -9.33 -4.30 -3.44
CA PHE A 27 -8.10 -4.68 -2.76
C PHE A 27 -8.39 -5.27 -1.39
N ALA A 28 -7.79 -6.44 -1.12
CA ALA A 28 -7.81 -7.02 0.21
C ALA A 28 -6.98 -6.15 1.17
N ARG A 29 -7.63 -5.71 2.24
CA ARG A 29 -7.01 -5.01 3.36
C ARG A 29 -7.18 -5.85 4.61
N GLY A 30 -6.30 -5.66 5.58
CA GLY A 30 -6.53 -6.18 6.90
C GLY A 30 -7.62 -5.40 7.64
N ALA A 31 -7.99 -5.88 8.79
CA ALA A 31 -8.91 -5.23 9.70
C ALA A 31 -8.62 -5.67 11.14
N SER A 32 -9.08 -4.89 12.10
CA SER A 32 -9.18 -5.36 13.47
C SER A 32 -10.20 -6.49 13.55
N GLY A 33 -9.88 -7.56 14.25
CA GLY A 33 -10.78 -8.68 14.48
C GLY A 33 -10.19 -10.04 14.13
N PRO A 34 -10.83 -11.12 14.64
CA PRO A 34 -10.32 -12.47 14.49
C PRO A 34 -10.56 -13.02 13.08
N THR A 35 -9.68 -13.92 12.68
CA THR A 35 -9.77 -14.72 11.45
C THR A 35 -9.80 -16.22 11.79
N PRO A 36 -10.84 -16.69 12.54
CA PRO A 36 -10.81 -17.99 13.19
C PRO A 36 -10.77 -19.17 12.22
N THR A 37 -11.31 -19.00 11.00
CA THR A 37 -11.29 -20.07 10.00
C THR A 37 -9.93 -20.11 9.30
N ALA A 38 -9.37 -18.97 8.95
CA ALA A 38 -8.05 -18.88 8.35
C ALA A 38 -6.94 -19.32 9.34
N ASP A 39 -7.05 -18.94 10.62
CA ASP A 39 -6.05 -19.23 11.64
C ASP A 39 -5.93 -20.74 11.98
N ARG A 40 -6.86 -21.58 11.51
CA ARG A 40 -6.72 -23.04 11.55
C ARG A 40 -5.73 -23.58 10.51
N HIS A 41 -5.42 -22.78 9.50
CA HIS A 41 -4.61 -23.16 8.36
C HIS A 41 -3.34 -22.32 8.20
N LEU A 42 -3.39 -21.08 8.70
CA LEU A 42 -2.32 -20.09 8.55
C LEU A 42 -1.73 -19.76 9.92
N GLU A 43 -0.41 -19.79 10.01
CA GLU A 43 0.30 -19.36 11.23
C GLU A 43 0.26 -17.81 11.34
N PRO A 44 -0.38 -17.24 12.39
CA PRO A 44 -0.53 -15.79 12.53
C PRO A 44 0.80 -15.03 12.63
N ARG A 45 1.88 -15.67 13.09
CA ARG A 45 3.23 -15.08 13.16
C ARG A 45 3.95 -15.03 11.82
N ILE A 46 3.40 -15.69 10.79
CA ILE A 46 4.00 -15.76 9.45
C ILE A 46 3.16 -14.94 8.45
N PHE A 47 1.83 -15.02 8.59
CA PHE A 47 0.91 -14.39 7.65
C PHE A 47 0.37 -13.07 8.21
N PRO A 48 0.61 -11.94 7.52
CA PRO A 48 0.09 -10.65 7.92
C PRO A 48 -1.44 -10.63 7.91
N GLY A 49 -2.05 -9.76 8.73
CA GLY A 49 -3.49 -9.64 8.92
C GLY A 49 -4.27 -9.57 7.61
N ARG A 50 -3.77 -8.81 6.62
CA ARG A 50 -4.40 -8.70 5.30
C ARG A 50 -4.58 -10.05 4.58
N LEU A 51 -3.57 -10.92 4.62
CA LEU A 51 -3.64 -12.24 3.98
C LEU A 51 -4.53 -13.20 4.76
N ARG A 52 -4.51 -13.14 6.09
CA ARG A 52 -5.43 -13.91 6.93
C ARG A 52 -6.88 -13.53 6.66
N HIS A 53 -7.20 -12.23 6.54
CA HIS A 53 -8.54 -11.75 6.18
C HIS A 53 -8.94 -12.12 4.75
N LEU A 54 -8.00 -12.14 3.80
CA LEU A 54 -8.26 -12.64 2.44
C LEU A 54 -8.64 -14.12 2.46
N VAL A 55 -7.86 -14.95 3.16
CA VAL A 55 -8.10 -16.39 3.28
C VAL A 55 -9.38 -16.67 4.07
N GLU A 56 -9.65 -15.93 5.15
CA GLU A 56 -10.92 -16.00 5.88
C GLU A 56 -12.12 -15.72 4.96
N SER A 57 -11.97 -14.71 4.09
CA SER A 57 -13.01 -14.37 3.11
C SER A 57 -13.19 -15.46 2.03
N ALA A 58 -12.11 -16.14 1.64
CA ALA A 58 -12.17 -17.28 0.74
C ALA A 58 -12.86 -18.49 1.37
N LEU A 59 -12.42 -18.87 2.59
CA LEU A 59 -12.95 -20.02 3.33
C LEU A 59 -14.43 -19.87 3.72
N THR A 60 -14.86 -18.63 3.98
CA THR A 60 -16.26 -18.31 4.33
C THR A 60 -17.16 -18.00 3.11
N GLY A 61 -16.65 -18.18 1.89
CA GLY A 61 -17.42 -18.00 0.65
C GLY A 61 -17.70 -16.53 0.24
N ARG A 62 -17.13 -15.54 0.97
CA ARG A 62 -17.35 -14.12 0.66
C ARG A 62 -16.76 -13.69 -0.67
N LEU A 63 -15.83 -14.45 -1.23
CA LEU A 63 -15.21 -14.19 -2.53
C LEU A 63 -15.87 -14.91 -3.72
N SER A 64 -16.91 -15.69 -3.49
CA SER A 64 -17.55 -16.53 -4.53
C SER A 64 -18.07 -15.77 -5.75
N HIS A 65 -18.31 -14.47 -5.62
CA HIS A 65 -18.81 -13.62 -6.71
C HIS A 65 -17.72 -12.81 -7.42
N ALA A 66 -16.46 -12.93 -7.01
CA ALA A 66 -15.35 -12.31 -7.73
C ALA A 66 -15.12 -13.04 -9.05
N ALA A 67 -14.69 -12.30 -10.08
CA ALA A 67 -14.31 -12.93 -11.35
C ALA A 67 -12.96 -13.66 -11.20
N HIS A 68 -12.00 -13.04 -10.51
CA HIS A 68 -10.67 -13.59 -10.22
C HIS A 68 -10.16 -13.09 -8.89
N ILE A 69 -9.16 -13.80 -8.36
CA ILE A 69 -8.29 -13.36 -7.28
C ILE A 69 -6.88 -13.22 -7.86
N VAL A 70 -6.30 -12.02 -7.81
CA VAL A 70 -4.93 -11.77 -8.29
C VAL A 70 -4.01 -11.54 -7.10
N ILE A 71 -2.99 -12.36 -6.98
CA ILE A 71 -1.98 -12.25 -5.92
C ILE A 71 -0.66 -11.82 -6.57
N PRO A 72 -0.20 -10.57 -6.35
CA PRO A 72 1.13 -10.17 -6.78
C PRO A 72 2.16 -10.78 -5.83
N ARG A 73 3.25 -11.28 -6.38
CA ARG A 73 4.35 -11.85 -5.59
C ARG A 73 5.23 -10.72 -5.02
N THR A 74 4.75 -10.05 -3.97
CA THR A 74 5.49 -9.00 -3.28
C THR A 74 6.28 -9.50 -2.07
N SER A 75 5.97 -10.70 -1.60
CA SER A 75 6.65 -11.39 -0.49
C SER A 75 6.53 -12.90 -0.65
N ASP A 76 7.28 -13.64 0.17
CA ASP A 76 7.15 -15.10 0.24
C ASP A 76 5.79 -15.50 0.84
N THR A 77 5.22 -14.70 1.72
CA THR A 77 3.88 -14.96 2.27
C THR A 77 2.77 -14.75 1.24
N ASP A 78 2.90 -13.79 0.33
CA ASP A 78 1.99 -13.65 -0.81
C ASP A 78 2.04 -14.92 -1.69
N TYR A 79 3.25 -15.40 -1.99
CA TYR A 79 3.40 -16.62 -2.77
C TYR A 79 2.85 -17.86 -2.05
N LYS A 80 3.11 -17.99 -0.75
CA LYS A 80 2.50 -19.07 0.07
C LYS A 80 0.98 -18.97 0.06
N CYS A 81 0.40 -17.77 0.23
CA CYS A 81 -1.05 -17.55 0.17
C CYS A 81 -1.64 -18.05 -1.15
N PHE A 82 -1.00 -17.75 -2.29
CA PHE A 82 -1.39 -18.29 -3.60
C PHE A 82 -1.39 -19.82 -3.62
N LEU A 83 -0.34 -20.46 -3.08
CA LEU A 83 -0.26 -21.92 -3.03
C LEU A 83 -1.34 -22.52 -2.12
N TYR A 84 -1.58 -21.92 -0.95
CA TYR A 84 -2.64 -22.35 -0.03
C TYR A 84 -4.03 -22.27 -0.65
N LEU A 85 -4.38 -21.16 -1.30
CA LEU A 85 -5.68 -21.04 -1.95
C LEU A 85 -5.90 -22.08 -3.04
N ARG A 86 -4.88 -22.38 -3.83
CA ARG A 86 -4.93 -23.48 -4.82
C ARG A 86 -5.09 -24.84 -4.17
N GLU A 87 -4.36 -25.09 -3.09
CA GLU A 87 -4.42 -26.36 -2.38
C GLU A 87 -5.77 -26.55 -1.68
N PHE A 88 -6.37 -25.51 -1.13
CA PHE A 88 -7.70 -25.58 -0.53
C PHE A 88 -8.78 -26.01 -1.52
N VAL A 89 -8.68 -25.56 -2.79
CA VAL A 89 -9.57 -26.03 -3.85
C VAL A 89 -9.26 -27.48 -4.22
N ARG A 90 -7.99 -27.81 -4.43
CA ARG A 90 -7.56 -29.17 -4.81
C ARG A 90 -7.93 -30.23 -3.77
N SER A 91 -7.81 -29.90 -2.47
CA SER A 91 -8.12 -30.80 -1.36
C SER A 91 -9.60 -30.79 -0.94
N GLY A 92 -10.43 -29.95 -1.58
CA GLY A 92 -11.86 -29.85 -1.25
C GLY A 92 -12.18 -29.05 0.02
N VAL A 93 -11.21 -28.39 0.64
CA VAL A 93 -11.44 -27.48 1.80
C VAL A 93 -12.33 -26.31 1.38
N ILE A 94 -12.11 -25.78 0.18
CA ILE A 94 -13.02 -24.82 -0.48
C ILE A 94 -13.62 -25.51 -1.71
N PRO A 95 -14.92 -25.75 -1.76
CA PRO A 95 -15.55 -26.43 -2.90
C PRO A 95 -15.42 -25.65 -4.21
N THR A 96 -15.55 -24.33 -4.14
CA THR A 96 -15.46 -23.43 -5.30
C THR A 96 -14.82 -22.12 -4.89
N LEU A 97 -13.81 -21.70 -5.64
CA LEU A 97 -13.14 -20.40 -5.51
C LEU A 97 -12.98 -19.80 -6.91
N PRO A 98 -13.09 -18.48 -7.08
CA PRO A 98 -12.70 -17.83 -8.33
C PRO A 98 -11.27 -18.23 -8.72
N PRO A 99 -10.93 -18.28 -10.01
CA PRO A 99 -9.56 -18.56 -10.45
C PRO A 99 -8.54 -17.63 -9.75
N VAL A 100 -7.45 -18.23 -9.28
CA VAL A 100 -6.38 -17.48 -8.56
C VAL A 100 -5.20 -17.32 -9.49
N ILE A 101 -4.85 -16.09 -9.80
CA ILE A 101 -3.73 -15.71 -10.67
C ILE A 101 -2.55 -15.26 -9.81
N LEU A 102 -1.37 -15.81 -10.06
CA LEU A 102 -0.12 -15.27 -9.54
C LEU A 102 0.44 -14.23 -10.53
N PHE A 103 0.51 -12.97 -10.10
CA PHE A 103 1.14 -11.91 -10.87
C PHE A 103 2.56 -11.68 -10.32
N ASP A 104 3.56 -12.20 -11.04
CA ASP A 104 4.97 -12.14 -10.60
C ASP A 104 5.79 -11.26 -11.53
N LEU A 105 6.26 -10.12 -11.01
CA LEU A 105 7.27 -9.27 -11.64
C LEU A 105 8.61 -9.50 -10.97
N LEU A 106 9.65 -9.66 -11.78
CA LEU A 106 11.01 -9.88 -11.29
C LEU A 106 11.64 -8.57 -10.81
N GLN A 107 12.39 -8.63 -9.71
CA GLN A 107 13.03 -7.45 -9.11
C GLN A 107 14.48 -7.25 -9.58
N SER A 108 15.04 -8.20 -10.34
CA SER A 108 16.37 -8.08 -10.96
C SER A 108 16.34 -7.15 -12.17
N GLY A 109 17.51 -6.71 -12.62
CA GLY A 109 17.65 -5.87 -13.83
C GLY A 109 17.94 -6.70 -15.08
N GLY A 110 17.95 -6.06 -16.24
CA GLY A 110 18.29 -6.65 -17.54
C GLY A 110 17.16 -6.63 -18.57
N ALA A 111 17.52 -6.77 -19.83
CA ALA A 111 16.57 -6.72 -20.94
C ALA A 111 15.61 -7.93 -20.93
N GLU A 112 16.13 -9.11 -20.62
CA GLU A 112 15.37 -10.35 -20.53
C GLU A 112 14.31 -10.28 -19.40
N VAL A 113 14.67 -9.69 -18.27
CA VAL A 113 13.74 -9.47 -17.15
C VAL A 113 12.61 -8.53 -17.57
N ARG A 114 12.95 -7.43 -18.24
CA ARG A 114 11.93 -6.49 -18.74
C ARG A 114 10.99 -7.13 -19.76
N ALA A 115 11.54 -7.97 -20.66
CA ALA A 115 10.74 -8.71 -21.62
C ALA A 115 9.81 -9.73 -20.93
N TYR A 116 10.31 -10.45 -19.93
CA TYR A 116 9.51 -11.34 -19.10
C TYR A 116 8.38 -10.59 -18.39
N ASP A 117 8.68 -9.48 -17.72
CA ASP A 117 7.72 -8.70 -16.97
C ASP A 117 6.62 -8.10 -17.87
N ALA A 118 7.00 -7.63 -19.07
CA ALA A 118 6.04 -7.18 -20.09
C ALA A 118 5.12 -8.34 -20.56
N ALA A 119 5.69 -9.53 -20.80
CA ALA A 119 4.91 -10.71 -21.18
C ALA A 119 3.96 -11.16 -20.04
N ARG A 120 4.38 -11.10 -18.76
CA ARG A 120 3.52 -11.39 -17.61
C ARG A 120 2.38 -10.39 -17.49
N THR A 121 2.66 -9.11 -17.74
CA THR A 121 1.67 -8.04 -17.72
C THR A 121 0.64 -8.20 -18.83
N ARG A 122 1.09 -8.58 -20.03
CA ARG A 122 0.19 -8.93 -21.16
C ARG A 122 -0.66 -10.16 -20.83
N ALA A 123 -0.06 -11.21 -20.28
CA ALA A 123 -0.78 -12.43 -19.92
C ALA A 123 -1.90 -12.15 -18.90
N LEU A 124 -1.68 -11.27 -17.93
CA LEU A 124 -2.74 -10.85 -17.00
C LEU A 124 -3.89 -10.15 -17.73
N PHE A 125 -3.58 -9.25 -18.68
CA PHE A 125 -4.59 -8.59 -19.50
C PHE A 125 -5.41 -9.57 -20.33
N ASP A 126 -4.72 -10.51 -20.99
CA ASP A 126 -5.37 -11.51 -21.85
C ASP A 126 -6.28 -12.44 -21.04
N GLU A 127 -5.83 -12.88 -19.86
CA GLU A 127 -6.61 -13.75 -18.98
C GLU A 127 -7.87 -13.05 -18.46
N LEU A 128 -7.74 -11.83 -17.92
CA LEU A 128 -8.90 -11.06 -17.46
C LEU A 128 -9.85 -10.73 -18.62
N SER A 129 -9.31 -10.45 -19.80
CA SER A 129 -10.10 -10.16 -20.99
C SER A 129 -10.92 -11.35 -21.45
N SER A 130 -10.39 -12.58 -21.33
CA SER A 130 -11.04 -13.80 -21.77
C SER A 130 -12.37 -14.09 -21.07
N VAL A 131 -12.52 -13.63 -19.83
CA VAL A 131 -13.71 -13.88 -18.98
C VAL A 131 -14.62 -12.67 -18.84
N SER A 132 -14.22 -11.50 -19.35
CA SER A 132 -14.95 -10.24 -19.14
C SER A 132 -16.28 -10.16 -19.89
N GLY A 133 -16.50 -11.00 -20.89
CA GLY A 133 -17.63 -10.89 -21.83
C GLY A 133 -17.58 -9.62 -22.71
N ARG A 134 -16.56 -8.78 -22.56
CA ARG A 134 -16.27 -7.61 -23.39
C ARG A 134 -15.18 -7.95 -24.40
N ARG A 135 -14.87 -7.02 -25.30
CA ARG A 135 -13.67 -7.12 -26.18
C ARG A 135 -12.69 -6.00 -25.80
N PRO A 136 -11.93 -6.18 -24.71
CA PRO A 136 -10.92 -5.19 -24.34
C PRO A 136 -9.89 -5.06 -25.46
N SER A 137 -9.41 -3.84 -25.66
CA SER A 137 -8.38 -3.54 -26.67
C SER A 137 -7.19 -2.85 -25.99
N VAL A 138 -6.05 -2.85 -26.68
CA VAL A 138 -4.87 -2.10 -26.26
C VAL A 138 -5.18 -0.60 -26.18
N ASP A 139 -6.06 -0.09 -27.03
CA ASP A 139 -6.47 1.32 -26.97
C ASP A 139 -7.28 1.63 -25.71
N ASN A 140 -8.17 0.71 -25.28
CA ASN A 140 -8.83 0.86 -23.98
C ASN A 140 -7.83 0.86 -22.83
N LEU A 141 -6.79 0.01 -22.89
CA LEU A 141 -5.74 0.00 -21.87
C LEU A 141 -4.96 1.33 -21.84
N LYS A 142 -4.62 1.88 -23.01
CA LYS A 142 -3.97 3.21 -23.09
C LYS A 142 -4.87 4.33 -22.53
N LEU A 143 -6.17 4.26 -22.76
CA LEU A 143 -7.13 5.19 -22.17
C LEU A 143 -7.14 5.07 -20.63
N GLU A 144 -7.21 3.85 -20.09
CA GLU A 144 -7.18 3.65 -18.63
C GLU A 144 -5.85 4.09 -18.00
N ILE A 145 -4.72 3.93 -18.70
CA ILE A 145 -3.43 4.48 -18.27
C ILE A 145 -3.50 6.01 -18.18
N ALA A 146 -4.02 6.68 -19.18
CA ALA A 146 -4.14 8.14 -19.18
C ALA A 146 -5.05 8.64 -18.05
N ARG A 147 -6.19 7.98 -17.81
CA ARG A 147 -7.11 8.27 -16.71
C ARG A 147 -6.46 8.06 -15.34
N ALA A 148 -5.74 6.95 -15.17
CA ALA A 148 -5.02 6.65 -13.93
C ALA A 148 -3.89 7.66 -13.69
N ASN A 149 -3.17 8.12 -14.71
CA ASN A 149 -2.15 9.16 -14.57
C ASN A 149 -2.74 10.50 -14.09
N GLN A 150 -3.93 10.89 -14.56
CA GLN A 150 -4.64 12.07 -14.03
C GLN A 150 -4.97 11.91 -12.53
N ALA A 151 -5.45 10.72 -12.13
CA ALA A 151 -5.70 10.41 -10.72
C ALA A 151 -4.41 10.44 -9.89
N ARG A 152 -3.29 9.93 -10.42
CA ARG A 152 -1.96 10.01 -9.78
C ARG A 152 -1.51 11.45 -9.57
N ALA A 153 -1.69 12.30 -10.56
CA ALA A 153 -1.35 13.73 -10.45
C ALA A 153 -2.17 14.39 -9.32
N ALA A 154 -3.47 14.11 -9.22
CA ALA A 154 -4.32 14.61 -8.15
C ALA A 154 -3.84 14.09 -6.77
N ALA A 155 -3.51 12.81 -6.65
CA ALA A 155 -3.01 12.21 -5.42
C ALA A 155 -1.66 12.82 -4.98
N ARG A 156 -0.73 13.05 -5.93
CA ARG A 156 0.54 13.74 -5.64
C ARG A 156 0.32 15.17 -5.15
N GLY A 157 -0.65 15.89 -5.73
CA GLY A 157 -1.05 17.21 -5.25
C GLY A 157 -1.57 17.18 -3.80
N LEU A 158 -2.32 16.15 -3.44
CA LEU A 158 -2.82 15.96 -2.08
C LEU A 158 -1.71 15.62 -1.08
N VAL A 159 -0.75 14.77 -1.47
CA VAL A 159 0.44 14.47 -0.67
C VAL A 159 1.28 15.72 -0.43
N ALA A 160 1.54 16.50 -1.49
CA ALA A 160 2.28 17.76 -1.39
C ALA A 160 1.56 18.78 -0.49
N PHE A 161 0.22 18.87 -0.58
CA PHE A 161 -0.58 19.74 0.27
C PHE A 161 -0.40 19.40 1.75
N ARG A 162 -0.45 18.12 2.15
CA ARG A 162 -0.24 17.68 3.53
C ARG A 162 1.18 18.00 4.01
N ARG A 163 2.19 17.79 3.15
CA ARG A 163 3.58 18.03 3.49
C ARG A 163 3.97 19.50 3.57
N SER A 164 3.29 20.41 2.91
CA SER A 164 3.63 21.84 2.94
C SER A 164 3.25 22.50 4.27
N VAL A 165 1.97 22.66 4.53
CA VAL A 165 1.41 23.20 5.77
C VAL A 165 0.28 22.25 6.20
N PRO A 166 0.50 21.37 7.20
CA PRO A 166 -0.54 20.41 7.60
C PRO A 166 -1.80 21.15 8.09
N ARG A 167 -2.92 20.90 7.44
CA ARG A 167 -4.26 21.43 7.81
C ARG A 167 -5.25 20.29 8.05
N VAL A 168 -4.77 19.08 7.92
CA VAL A 168 -5.52 17.84 8.08
C VAL A 168 -4.56 16.82 8.66
N THR A 169 -5.07 15.95 9.53
CA THR A 169 -4.28 14.87 10.12
C THR A 169 -3.97 13.79 9.09
N GLY A 170 -2.94 12.98 9.35
CA GLY A 170 -2.63 11.82 8.53
C GLY A 170 -3.78 10.81 8.55
N ALA A 171 -4.39 10.61 9.70
CA ALA A 171 -5.53 9.71 9.87
C ALA A 171 -6.76 10.14 9.04
N GLU A 172 -7.06 11.44 8.96
CA GLU A 172 -8.14 11.94 8.10
C GLU A 172 -7.82 11.81 6.60
N LEU A 173 -6.55 12.00 6.23
CA LEU A 173 -6.13 12.03 4.82
C LEU A 173 -5.89 10.63 4.25
N PHE A 174 -5.41 9.70 5.05
CA PHE A 174 -5.05 8.36 4.60
C PHE A 174 -6.19 7.65 3.86
N PRO A 175 -7.44 7.64 4.33
CA PRO A 175 -8.54 7.02 3.58
C PRO A 175 -8.76 7.62 2.19
N LEU A 176 -8.54 8.94 2.04
CA LEU A 176 -8.67 9.59 0.74
C LEU A 176 -7.53 9.22 -0.20
N LEU A 177 -6.30 9.09 0.30
CA LEU A 177 -5.18 8.59 -0.51
C LEU A 177 -5.41 7.13 -0.91
N ALA A 178 -5.83 6.28 0.03
CA ALA A 178 -6.13 4.88 -0.21
C ALA A 178 -7.29 4.67 -1.21
N ALA A 179 -8.24 5.60 -1.26
CA ALA A 179 -9.36 5.58 -2.21
C ALA A 179 -8.92 5.69 -3.68
N PHE A 180 -7.67 6.05 -3.96
CA PHE A 180 -7.06 5.95 -5.29
C PHE A 180 -7.24 4.56 -5.92
N TRP A 181 -7.16 3.54 -5.10
CA TRP A 181 -7.26 2.14 -5.53
C TRP A 181 -8.71 1.66 -5.72
N ASP A 182 -9.66 2.29 -5.02
CA ASP A 182 -11.05 1.83 -4.94
C ASP A 182 -11.99 2.59 -5.89
N LEU A 183 -11.68 3.86 -6.17
CA LEU A 183 -12.54 4.74 -6.96
C LEU A 183 -12.15 4.77 -8.43
N GLU A 184 -13.14 4.99 -9.29
CA GLU A 184 -12.89 5.35 -10.68
C GLU A 184 -12.10 6.66 -10.76
N PRO A 185 -11.16 6.81 -11.73
CA PRO A 185 -10.22 7.93 -11.77
C PRO A 185 -10.89 9.31 -11.69
N GLU A 186 -11.98 9.53 -12.43
CA GLU A 186 -12.67 10.82 -12.44
C GLU A 186 -13.35 11.13 -11.11
N ARG A 187 -13.94 10.11 -10.47
CA ARG A 187 -14.53 10.24 -9.12
C ARG A 187 -13.46 10.54 -8.08
N TYR A 188 -12.31 9.88 -8.19
CA TYR A 188 -11.18 10.14 -7.32
C TYR A 188 -10.67 11.58 -7.46
N VAL A 189 -10.43 12.05 -8.69
CA VAL A 189 -9.99 13.43 -8.97
C VAL A 189 -10.98 14.46 -8.41
N ALA A 190 -12.30 14.22 -8.58
CA ALA A 190 -13.33 15.10 -8.05
C ALA A 190 -13.32 15.11 -6.51
N ALA A 191 -13.17 13.94 -5.87
CA ALA A 191 -13.09 13.82 -4.41
C ALA A 191 -11.87 14.55 -3.85
N VAL A 192 -10.69 14.38 -4.45
CA VAL A 192 -9.46 15.08 -4.06
C VAL A 192 -9.61 16.58 -4.19
N LYS A 193 -10.16 17.08 -5.31
CA LYS A 193 -10.38 18.52 -5.54
C LYS A 193 -11.31 19.11 -4.48
N SER A 194 -12.41 18.44 -4.18
CA SER A 194 -13.37 18.85 -3.15
C SER A 194 -12.73 18.91 -1.76
N ALA A 195 -12.03 17.82 -1.38
CA ALA A 195 -11.37 17.71 -0.09
C ALA A 195 -10.26 18.76 0.08
N THR A 196 -9.40 18.94 -0.91
CA THR A 196 -8.32 19.95 -0.89
C THR A 196 -8.89 21.35 -0.71
N SER A 197 -9.99 21.68 -1.39
CA SER A 197 -10.67 22.97 -1.25
C SER A 197 -11.27 23.17 0.15
N ALA A 198 -11.75 22.11 0.79
CA ALA A 198 -12.26 22.16 2.17
C ALA A 198 -11.10 22.29 3.17
N PHE A 199 -10.04 21.50 3.02
CA PHE A 199 -8.88 21.54 3.90
C PHE A 199 -8.12 22.87 3.84
N ALA A 200 -8.03 23.50 2.67
CA ALA A 200 -7.37 24.79 2.51
C ALA A 200 -7.97 25.91 3.37
N LYS A 201 -9.25 25.79 3.75
CA LYS A 201 -9.96 26.74 4.62
C LYS A 201 -9.71 26.54 6.11
N ARG A 202 -9.09 25.41 6.52
CA ARG A 202 -8.81 25.09 7.91
C ARG A 202 -7.54 25.81 8.37
N SER A 203 -7.45 26.06 9.66
CA SER A 203 -6.21 26.52 10.29
C SER A 203 -5.11 25.47 10.16
N ALA A 204 -3.87 25.89 10.13
CA ALA A 204 -2.72 24.99 10.22
C ALA A 204 -2.74 24.24 11.55
N LEU A 205 -2.38 22.97 11.51
CA LEU A 205 -2.17 22.16 12.69
C LEU A 205 -0.76 22.44 13.24
N SER A 206 -0.63 22.39 14.57
CA SER A 206 0.65 22.50 15.27
C SER A 206 1.04 21.16 15.88
N GLY A 207 2.31 20.84 15.86
CA GLY A 207 2.87 19.62 16.44
C GLY A 207 4.01 19.07 15.59
N PRO A 208 4.82 18.17 16.16
CA PRO A 208 5.92 17.51 15.44
C PRO A 208 5.42 16.74 14.23
N ARG A 209 6.14 16.87 13.13
CA ARG A 209 5.84 16.23 11.84
C ARG A 209 6.49 14.86 11.81
N VAL A 210 5.71 13.82 11.61
CA VAL A 210 6.15 12.44 11.70
C VAL A 210 6.11 11.74 10.34
N LEU A 211 7.18 10.98 10.05
CA LEU A 211 7.20 9.94 9.03
C LEU A 211 6.81 8.61 9.68
N LEU A 212 5.84 7.91 9.13
CA LEU A 212 5.55 6.51 9.45
C LEU A 212 6.26 5.60 8.44
N ALA A 213 7.28 4.88 8.90
CA ALA A 213 8.12 3.98 8.09
C ALA A 213 8.00 2.52 8.56
N GLY A 214 8.75 1.62 7.90
CA GLY A 214 8.75 0.18 8.18
C GLY A 214 7.79 -0.60 7.28
N VAL A 215 7.10 -1.57 7.83
CA VAL A 215 6.10 -2.35 7.11
C VAL A 215 4.93 -1.46 6.70
N PRO A 216 4.56 -1.40 5.40
CA PRO A 216 3.47 -0.54 4.95
C PRO A 216 2.15 -0.86 5.64
N VAL A 217 1.51 0.17 6.18
CA VAL A 217 0.17 0.07 6.77
C VAL A 217 -0.90 0.16 5.68
N ASP A 218 -2.04 -0.52 5.88
CA ASP A 218 -3.17 -0.52 4.96
C ASP A 218 -4.46 0.09 5.55
N GLY A 219 -4.35 0.66 6.75
CA GLY A 219 -5.39 1.41 7.46
C GLY A 219 -4.83 2.63 8.21
N PRO A 220 -5.72 3.50 8.74
CA PRO A 220 -5.34 4.71 9.45
C PRO A 220 -5.08 4.52 10.95
N GLU A 221 -5.12 3.29 11.48
CA GLU A 221 -5.10 2.99 12.92
C GLU A 221 -3.82 3.52 13.58
N LEU A 222 -2.64 3.24 12.99
CA LEU A 222 -1.37 3.78 13.51
C LEU A 222 -1.27 5.30 13.37
N HIS A 223 -1.90 5.90 12.36
CA HIS A 223 -1.97 7.36 12.26
C HIS A 223 -2.75 7.93 13.45
N HIS A 224 -3.94 7.38 13.76
CA HIS A 224 -4.73 7.78 14.93
C HIS A 224 -3.94 7.64 16.22
N THR A 225 -3.23 6.52 16.40
CA THR A 225 -2.40 6.30 17.57
C THR A 225 -1.33 7.38 17.70
N ILE A 226 -0.48 7.58 16.67
CA ILE A 226 0.61 8.56 16.70
C ILE A 226 0.07 9.98 16.95
N GLU A 227 -1.02 10.35 16.29
CA GLU A 227 -1.61 11.68 16.37
C GLU A 227 -2.32 11.94 17.69
N SER A 228 -2.76 10.91 18.41
CA SER A 228 -3.30 11.04 19.77
C SER A 228 -2.27 11.51 20.80
N HIS A 229 -0.96 11.39 20.49
CA HIS A 229 0.16 11.90 21.29
C HIS A 229 0.57 13.34 20.91
N GLY A 230 -0.18 14.04 20.05
CA GLY A 230 0.06 15.43 19.66
C GLY A 230 1.01 15.63 18.48
N ALA A 231 1.41 14.56 17.79
CA ALA A 231 2.17 14.63 16.54
C ALA A 231 1.24 14.73 15.32
N ILE A 232 1.80 14.94 14.14
CA ILE A 232 1.09 14.94 12.86
C ILE A 232 1.82 14.02 11.90
N VAL A 233 1.17 12.95 11.44
CA VAL A 233 1.74 12.08 10.39
C VAL A 233 1.61 12.78 9.05
N VAL A 234 2.72 13.32 8.54
CA VAL A 234 2.75 14.09 7.29
C VAL A 234 3.12 13.25 6.08
N THR A 235 3.70 12.07 6.29
CA THR A 235 4.05 11.12 5.22
C THR A 235 4.20 9.71 5.78
N GLU A 236 3.98 8.72 4.95
CA GLU A 236 4.19 7.31 5.27
C GLU A 236 4.79 6.55 4.10
N VAL A 237 5.52 5.48 4.42
CA VAL A 237 6.03 4.52 3.44
C VAL A 237 4.93 3.51 3.11
N GLY A 238 4.66 3.31 1.82
CA GLY A 238 3.73 2.29 1.38
C GLY A 238 2.73 2.75 0.32
N PRO A 239 2.09 1.79 -0.35
CA PRO A 239 1.25 2.08 -1.50
C PRO A 239 -0.16 2.57 -1.15
N TRP A 240 -0.56 2.60 0.12
CA TRP A 240 -1.90 3.02 0.54
C TRP A 240 -2.01 4.50 0.89
N GLY A 241 -0.92 5.07 1.37
CA GLY A 241 -0.82 6.46 1.77
C GLY A 241 -0.07 7.33 0.75
N SER A 242 1.01 7.97 1.18
CA SER A 242 1.83 8.88 0.35
C SER A 242 2.40 8.21 -0.90
N GLY A 243 2.60 6.91 -0.89
CA GLY A 243 3.04 6.12 -2.02
C GLY A 243 1.91 5.71 -2.99
N ALA A 244 0.64 5.93 -2.65
CA ALA A 244 -0.49 5.52 -3.50
C ALA A 244 -0.40 6.05 -4.94
N PRO A 245 -0.02 7.31 -5.21
CA PRO A 245 0.09 7.78 -6.58
C PRO A 245 1.22 7.09 -7.35
N GLY A 246 2.38 6.87 -6.73
CA GLY A 246 3.57 6.39 -7.43
C GLY A 246 3.94 7.24 -8.65
N ASN A 247 4.73 6.68 -9.56
CA ASN A 247 5.08 7.29 -10.82
C ASN A 247 3.97 7.14 -11.88
N ASP A 248 3.95 8.04 -12.87
CA ASP A 248 3.09 7.88 -14.03
C ASP A 248 3.55 6.71 -14.89
N VAL A 249 2.60 6.02 -15.52
CA VAL A 249 2.88 5.08 -16.60
C VAL A 249 3.22 5.86 -17.85
N ARG A 250 4.33 5.53 -18.52
CA ARG A 250 4.70 6.15 -19.80
C ARG A 250 3.67 5.82 -20.86
N VAL A 251 3.32 6.80 -21.68
CA VAL A 251 2.27 6.66 -22.70
C VAL A 251 2.82 6.37 -24.09
N ASP A 252 4.13 6.58 -24.30
CA ASP A 252 4.79 6.49 -25.60
C ASP A 252 5.34 5.10 -25.90
N ASP A 253 5.38 4.22 -24.90
CA ASP A 253 5.93 2.87 -24.98
C ASP A 253 4.84 1.81 -25.24
N ASP A 254 5.28 0.55 -25.41
CA ASP A 254 4.39 -0.61 -25.28
C ASP A 254 3.73 -0.53 -23.88
N PRO A 255 2.40 -0.46 -23.79
CA PRO A 255 1.69 -0.25 -22.53
C PRO A 255 1.95 -1.37 -21.51
N PHE A 256 2.23 -2.59 -21.95
CA PHE A 256 2.54 -3.70 -21.05
C PHE A 256 3.93 -3.56 -20.43
N LEU A 257 4.90 -3.11 -21.22
CA LEU A 257 6.23 -2.80 -20.74
C LEU A 257 6.22 -1.58 -19.80
N ALA A 258 5.48 -0.53 -20.16
CA ALA A 258 5.37 0.68 -19.37
C ALA A 258 4.72 0.41 -18.01
N LEU A 259 3.66 -0.42 -17.98
CA LEU A 259 3.02 -0.89 -16.74
C LEU A 259 3.97 -1.74 -15.90
N ALA A 260 4.66 -2.72 -16.52
CA ALA A 260 5.61 -3.56 -15.82
C ALA A 260 6.71 -2.73 -15.15
N ASP A 261 7.31 -1.79 -15.88
CA ASP A 261 8.37 -0.92 -15.35
C ASP A 261 7.85 -0.06 -14.18
N LYS A 262 6.65 0.54 -14.30
CA LYS A 262 6.04 1.34 -13.23
C LYS A 262 5.76 0.51 -11.99
N TYR A 263 5.05 -0.60 -12.12
CA TYR A 263 4.66 -1.41 -10.96
C TYR A 263 5.83 -2.12 -10.30
N ARG A 264 6.90 -2.40 -11.04
CA ARG A 264 8.16 -2.88 -10.48
C ARG A 264 8.91 -1.79 -9.71
N ALA A 265 8.96 -0.55 -10.25
CA ALA A 265 9.67 0.57 -9.62
C ALA A 265 8.98 1.08 -8.35
N ASP A 266 7.65 1.09 -8.34
CA ASP A 266 6.85 1.63 -7.23
C ASP A 266 6.51 0.57 -6.16
N ALA A 267 6.84 -0.70 -6.41
CA ALA A 267 6.56 -1.77 -5.47
C ALA A 267 7.41 -1.60 -4.20
N ILE A 268 6.79 -1.09 -3.13
CA ILE A 268 7.37 -1.12 -1.79
C ILE A 268 6.82 -2.34 -1.07
N GLY A 269 7.69 -3.29 -0.84
CA GLY A 269 7.37 -4.57 -0.20
C GLY A 269 8.63 -5.32 0.21
N ALA A 270 8.46 -6.52 0.71
CA ALA A 270 9.55 -7.36 1.19
C ALA A 270 10.63 -7.69 0.13
N ARG A 271 10.32 -7.56 -1.16
CA ARG A 271 11.26 -7.79 -2.27
C ARG A 271 11.95 -6.52 -2.75
N THR A 272 11.63 -5.36 -2.18
CA THR A 272 12.31 -4.10 -2.53
C THR A 272 13.76 -4.16 -2.08
N PRO A 273 14.74 -3.91 -2.97
CA PRO A 273 16.14 -3.89 -2.56
C PRO A 273 16.39 -2.88 -1.44
N ALA A 274 17.08 -3.29 -0.38
CA ALA A 274 17.35 -2.49 0.82
C ALA A 274 17.92 -1.09 0.52
N ALA A 275 18.84 -0.99 -0.44
CA ALA A 275 19.40 0.29 -0.86
C ALA A 275 18.35 1.22 -1.50
N SER A 276 17.38 0.68 -2.22
CA SER A 276 16.28 1.45 -2.82
C SER A 276 15.30 1.92 -1.76
N LEU A 277 14.96 1.05 -0.79
CA LEU A 277 14.11 1.41 0.36
C LEU A 277 14.76 2.51 1.20
N ARG A 278 16.04 2.36 1.56
CA ARG A 278 16.77 3.39 2.34
C ARG A 278 16.85 4.73 1.61
N ARG A 279 17.08 4.72 0.30
CA ARG A 279 17.06 5.95 -0.51
C ARG A 279 15.69 6.60 -0.49
N HIS A 280 14.62 5.82 -0.65
CA HIS A 280 13.25 6.31 -0.63
C HIS A 280 12.89 6.94 0.74
N ILE A 281 13.21 6.25 1.84
CA ILE A 281 13.01 6.78 3.19
C ILE A 281 13.88 8.04 3.38
N GLY A 282 15.15 8.02 2.98
CA GLY A 282 16.07 9.15 3.10
C GLY A 282 15.54 10.46 2.48
N GLN A 283 14.83 10.37 1.36
CA GLN A 283 14.18 11.52 0.71
C GLN A 283 13.00 12.11 1.48
N MET A 284 12.44 11.35 2.43
CA MET A 284 11.32 11.79 3.26
C MET A 284 11.76 12.43 4.57
N LEU A 285 13.04 12.26 4.97
CA LEU A 285 13.53 12.69 6.29
C LEU A 285 13.76 14.21 6.40
N ASP A 286 13.88 14.94 5.29
CA ASP A 286 14.23 16.35 5.31
C ASP A 286 13.08 17.25 5.82
N ASP A 287 11.82 16.77 5.71
CA ASP A 287 10.61 17.53 6.06
C ASP A 287 9.93 17.03 7.34
N VAL A 288 10.59 16.22 8.15
CA VAL A 288 9.99 15.62 9.35
C VAL A 288 10.84 15.88 10.60
N ASP A 289 10.20 15.87 11.75
CA ASP A 289 10.81 16.13 13.04
C ASP A 289 11.04 14.84 13.84
N ALA A 290 10.34 13.76 13.47
CA ALA A 290 10.49 12.45 14.09
C ALA A 290 10.07 11.32 13.15
N VAL A 291 10.41 10.08 13.51
CA VAL A 291 10.09 8.88 12.73
C VAL A 291 9.51 7.81 13.64
N VAL A 292 8.36 7.26 13.24
CA VAL A 292 7.81 6.02 13.80
C VAL A 292 8.07 4.88 12.82
N VAL A 293 8.68 3.80 13.30
CA VAL A 293 8.96 2.61 12.49
C VAL A 293 8.05 1.47 12.96
N SER A 294 7.19 0.98 12.08
CA SER A 294 6.29 -0.15 12.36
C SER A 294 6.93 -1.46 11.89
N LEU A 295 7.21 -2.36 12.83
CA LEU A 295 7.79 -3.68 12.58
C LEU A 295 6.97 -4.75 13.32
N PRO A 296 5.81 -5.15 12.79
CA PRO A 296 4.93 -6.13 13.44
C PRO A 296 5.60 -7.51 13.56
N PRO A 297 5.09 -8.40 14.43
CA PRO A 297 5.73 -9.69 14.74
C PRO A 297 5.96 -10.62 13.54
N GLU A 298 5.14 -10.50 12.50
CA GLU A 298 5.25 -11.28 11.27
C GLU A 298 6.26 -10.69 10.25
N ASP A 299 6.86 -9.54 10.56
CA ASP A 299 7.87 -8.96 9.67
C ASP A 299 9.13 -9.83 9.61
N ALA A 300 9.45 -10.26 8.40
CA ALA A 300 10.63 -11.08 8.12
C ALA A 300 11.71 -10.34 7.30
N VAL A 301 11.52 -9.05 7.00
CA VAL A 301 12.37 -8.32 6.04
C VAL A 301 12.79 -6.96 6.53
N PHE A 302 11.85 -6.06 6.82
CA PHE A 302 12.16 -4.67 7.17
C PHE A 302 12.97 -4.56 8.47
N GLY A 303 12.78 -5.49 9.42
CA GLY A 303 13.54 -5.57 10.65
C GLY A 303 15.04 -5.77 10.45
N TRP A 304 15.45 -6.43 9.37
CA TRP A 304 16.88 -6.59 9.03
C TRP A 304 17.53 -5.28 8.57
N ASP A 305 16.76 -4.38 7.96
CA ASP A 305 17.22 -3.06 7.52
C ASP A 305 17.13 -2.00 8.63
N TYR A 306 16.37 -2.26 9.68
CA TYR A 306 16.13 -1.29 10.76
C TYR A 306 17.41 -0.81 11.46
N PRO A 307 18.42 -1.64 11.79
CA PRO A 307 19.65 -1.15 12.39
C PRO A 307 20.33 -0.06 11.55
N ALA A 308 20.43 -0.25 10.24
CA ALA A 308 21.01 0.74 9.34
C ALA A 308 20.16 2.03 9.24
N LEU A 309 18.83 1.90 9.24
CA LEU A 309 17.93 3.05 9.30
C LEU A 309 18.10 3.82 10.61
N ARG A 310 18.13 3.12 11.74
CA ARG A 310 18.34 3.71 13.07
C ARG A 310 19.62 4.51 13.13
N ASP A 311 20.72 3.99 12.57
CA ASP A 311 22.00 4.68 12.53
C ASP A 311 21.90 5.99 11.72
N VAL A 312 21.17 6.01 10.62
CA VAL A 312 20.88 7.23 9.85
C VAL A 312 20.05 8.22 10.66
N LEU A 313 19.03 7.76 11.38
CA LEU A 313 18.19 8.62 12.23
C LEU A 313 18.99 9.23 13.38
N HIS A 314 19.84 8.45 14.05
CA HIS A 314 20.76 8.93 15.07
C HIS A 314 21.74 9.99 14.52
N ALA A 315 22.36 9.73 13.37
CA ALA A 315 23.29 10.65 12.75
C ALA A 315 22.64 12.00 12.36
N ARG A 316 21.32 11.98 12.07
CA ARG A 316 20.53 13.19 11.79
C ARG A 316 19.94 13.85 13.07
N GLY A 317 20.12 13.25 14.22
CA GLY A 317 19.50 13.72 15.47
C GLY A 317 17.98 13.67 15.46
N LEU A 318 17.37 12.77 14.67
CA LEU A 318 15.92 12.62 14.57
C LEU A 318 15.42 11.68 15.68
N PRO A 319 14.52 12.15 16.58
CA PRO A 319 13.81 11.30 17.51
C PRO A 319 13.04 10.20 16.76
N HIS A 320 13.06 8.98 17.28
CA HIS A 320 12.34 7.89 16.65
C HIS A 320 11.93 6.81 17.65
N VAL A 321 10.89 6.05 17.30
CA VAL A 321 10.40 4.90 18.04
C VAL A 321 10.14 3.74 17.07
N CYS A 322 10.32 2.51 17.57
CA CYS A 322 10.03 1.29 16.81
C CYS A 322 8.88 0.52 17.48
N LEU A 323 7.70 0.58 16.89
CA LEU A 323 6.53 -0.17 17.34
C LEU A 323 6.60 -1.61 16.82
N ARG A 324 6.35 -2.56 17.71
CA ARG A 324 6.42 -4.00 17.45
C ARG A 324 5.06 -4.68 17.41
N GLY A 325 4.00 -3.96 17.73
CA GLY A 325 2.62 -4.45 17.65
C GLY A 325 2.09 -4.55 16.22
N ASP A 326 1.04 -5.33 16.06
CA ASP A 326 0.24 -5.34 14.82
C ASP A 326 -0.46 -3.97 14.66
N GLN A 327 -0.50 -3.44 13.43
CA GLN A 327 -1.11 -2.15 13.11
C GLN A 327 -2.59 -2.03 13.51
N TYR A 328 -3.30 -3.15 13.68
CA TYR A 328 -4.71 -3.19 14.08
C TYR A 328 -4.91 -3.37 15.59
N GLN A 329 -3.84 -3.48 16.37
CA GLN A 329 -3.88 -3.62 17.82
C GLN A 329 -3.58 -2.29 18.50
N THR A 330 -4.17 -2.10 19.67
CA THR A 330 -3.80 -0.99 20.53
C THR A 330 -2.36 -1.20 20.99
N PRO A 331 -1.48 -0.19 20.87
CA PRO A 331 -0.13 -0.30 21.39
C PRO A 331 -0.10 -0.59 22.90
N THR A 332 0.97 -1.20 23.35
CA THR A 332 1.18 -1.47 24.78
C THR A 332 1.40 -0.17 25.56
N PRO A 333 1.23 -0.18 26.89
CA PRO A 333 1.55 1.00 27.71
C PRO A 333 3.00 1.48 27.53
N GLU A 334 3.94 0.58 27.29
CA GLU A 334 5.35 0.89 27.03
C GLU A 334 5.52 1.60 25.69
N GLU A 335 4.86 1.11 24.63
CA GLU A 335 4.86 1.76 23.30
C GLU A 335 4.21 3.15 23.34
N HIS A 336 3.14 3.32 24.13
CA HIS A 336 2.55 4.64 24.38
C HIS A 336 3.54 5.59 25.09
N ALA A 337 4.27 5.14 26.09
CA ALA A 337 5.26 5.94 26.79
C ALA A 337 6.45 6.32 25.87
N GLU A 338 6.89 5.41 24.99
CA GLU A 338 7.90 5.67 23.97
C GLU A 338 7.44 6.72 22.95
N LEU A 339 6.18 6.66 22.51
CA LEU A 339 5.58 7.67 21.64
C LEU A 339 5.54 9.05 22.31
N ASP A 340 5.11 9.15 23.57
CA ASP A 340 5.13 10.40 24.34
C ASP A 340 6.54 10.99 24.43
N ALA A 341 7.54 10.16 24.76
CA ALA A 341 8.92 10.58 24.86
C ALA A 341 9.48 11.09 23.53
N MET A 342 9.18 10.39 22.42
CA MET A 342 9.59 10.78 21.07
C MET A 342 8.96 12.12 20.67
N VAL A 343 7.66 12.29 20.86
CA VAL A 343 6.92 13.52 20.52
C VAL A 343 7.46 14.70 21.32
N ALA A 344 7.67 14.53 22.64
CA ALA A 344 8.27 15.56 23.48
C ALA A 344 9.71 15.94 23.06
N ALA A 345 10.52 14.97 22.64
CA ALA A 345 11.85 15.24 22.10
C ALA A 345 11.80 16.03 20.79
N ALA A 346 10.90 15.66 19.88
CA ALA A 346 10.72 16.34 18.60
C ALA A 346 10.21 17.78 18.78
N ALA A 347 9.28 18.02 19.71
CA ALA A 347 8.77 19.36 20.02
C ALA A 347 9.89 20.28 20.52
N ARG A 348 10.75 19.81 21.44
CA ARG A 348 11.92 20.58 21.92
C ARG A 348 12.88 20.94 20.78
N LEU A 349 13.10 20.05 19.82
CA LEU A 349 13.96 20.33 18.67
C LEU A 349 13.34 21.36 17.72
N GLN A 350 12.02 21.37 17.54
CA GLN A 350 11.32 22.41 16.78
C GLN A 350 11.49 23.78 17.45
N GLU A 351 11.27 23.88 18.76
CA GLU A 351 11.46 25.12 19.53
C GLU A 351 12.89 25.65 19.37
N ALA A 352 13.90 24.78 19.49
CA ALA A 352 15.31 25.17 19.35
C ALA A 352 15.70 25.63 17.93
N ARG A 353 14.95 25.25 16.89
CA ARG A 353 15.18 25.69 15.49
C ARG A 353 14.51 27.03 15.18
N HIS A 354 13.51 27.45 15.96
CA HIS A 354 12.69 28.63 15.70
C HIS A 354 12.89 29.75 16.74
N GLY A 355 13.63 29.47 17.84
CA GLY A 355 14.07 30.44 18.80
C GLY A 355 15.52 30.89 18.58
#